data_992b372a520d0cda0c931fcd23e30547
#
_entry.id   992b372a520d0cda0c931fcd23e30547
#
_cell.length_a   1.000
_cell.length_b   1.000
_cell.length_c   1.000
_cell.angle_alpha   90.00
_cell.angle_beta   90.00
_cell.angle_gamma   90.00
#
_symmetry.space_group_name_H-M   'P 1'
#
loop_
_entity.id
_entity.type
_entity.pdbx_description
1 polymer ?
#
loop_
_entity_poly.entity_id
_entity_poly.type
_entity_poly.pdbx_seq_one_letter_code
_entity_poly.pdbx_strand_id
1 'polypeptide(L)'
;MGYIQGADRNQVILMPEILDDYVGTDNEVRAIDAFIDSLDIASMGFKANPAKEGRPGYDPRDMLKLYMYGYLNHIRSSRRLQKEASRNIEVIWLLRKIVPDFRCIADFRKDNAKAIKEVFKAFVKLCNEAGLLSHDSVVIDGSKFCAMNADNKSFVSSNARKVLLDVEAKINQYMQELDEADCKESKSGAMTKEDISATLDYLERWKVQLTEALAEMESSETNQIFTTDPECRIMKSRDGIRPCFNVQTAVESDNHLIVYYEVTSECTDWHLLEAGINGSKASLEVESLEGIADRGYSNEDEILNCLLNGDTPTTHPNKGEKCRVFRFQKTQTEVTEEMLASTDKETLLQCITAGVLPQILQREDVELEVMRRREQGSSLYLDKETGEFVPYAEMKAMGGLERAAVEVKREQPLQPYFERDIEKDIVICPMGQTLFYAGPG
;
A
#
# COMPACT_ATOMS: atom_id res chain seq x y z
N MET A 1 41.20 47.51 -17.17
CA MET A 1 39.96 46.71 -17.48
C MET A 1 39.03 46.87 -16.29
N GLY A 2 37.85 47.43 -16.46
CA GLY A 2 36.84 47.57 -15.39
C GLY A 2 35.99 46.31 -15.30
N TYR A 3 35.45 46.01 -14.13
CA TYR A 3 34.46 44.97 -13.95
C TYR A 3 33.10 45.46 -14.55
N ILE A 4 32.24 44.49 -14.97
CA ILE A 4 30.84 44.78 -15.33
C ILE A 4 30.15 45.32 -14.08
N GLN A 5 29.54 46.48 -14.15
CA GLN A 5 28.81 47.11 -13.03
C GLN A 5 27.30 46.90 -13.25
N GLY A 6 26.62 46.53 -12.15
CA GLY A 6 25.17 46.48 -12.13
C GLY A 6 24.55 47.88 -12.06
N ALA A 7 23.23 47.98 -12.27
CA ALA A 7 22.50 49.23 -12.10
C ALA A 7 22.55 49.75 -10.66
N ASP A 8 22.54 51.06 -10.46
CA ASP A 8 22.44 51.66 -9.14
C ASP A 8 21.08 51.30 -8.51
N ARG A 9 21.12 50.86 -7.25
CA ARG A 9 19.88 50.47 -6.52
C ARG A 9 18.89 51.60 -6.32
N ASN A 10 19.37 52.85 -6.35
CA ASN A 10 18.56 54.03 -6.18
C ASN A 10 18.23 54.69 -7.54
N GLN A 11 18.62 54.09 -8.66
CA GLN A 11 18.30 54.60 -9.97
C GLN A 11 16.79 54.55 -10.22
N VAL A 12 16.21 55.69 -10.47
CA VAL A 12 14.80 55.79 -10.90
C VAL A 12 14.71 55.38 -12.37
N ILE A 13 13.92 54.36 -12.67
CA ILE A 13 13.67 53.88 -14.02
C ILE A 13 12.59 54.76 -14.64
N LEU A 14 12.88 55.38 -15.75
CA LEU A 14 11.97 56.32 -16.44
C LEU A 14 10.81 55.60 -17.13
N MET A 15 11.03 54.36 -17.59
CA MET A 15 10.01 53.46 -18.13
C MET A 15 9.74 52.34 -17.12
N PRO A 16 8.50 52.15 -16.69
CA PRO A 16 8.17 51.06 -15.79
C PRO A 16 8.40 49.71 -16.48
N GLU A 17 9.18 48.85 -15.87
CA GLU A 17 9.36 47.46 -16.31
C GLU A 17 8.06 46.67 -16.09
N ILE A 18 7.71 45.84 -17.07
CA ILE A 18 6.58 44.95 -16.96
C ILE A 18 7.07 43.65 -16.28
N LEU A 19 6.28 43.09 -15.37
CA LEU A 19 6.64 41.85 -14.68
C LEU A 19 6.97 40.68 -15.65
N ASP A 20 6.31 40.69 -16.81
CA ASP A 20 6.49 39.71 -17.87
C ASP A 20 7.89 39.72 -18.52
N ASP A 21 8.57 40.88 -18.49
CA ASP A 21 9.92 41.04 -19.05
C ASP A 21 10.99 40.28 -18.27
N TYR A 22 10.70 39.91 -17.00
CA TYR A 22 11.64 39.19 -16.14
C TYR A 22 11.66 37.65 -16.33
N VAL A 23 10.68 37.10 -17.08
CA VAL A 23 10.54 35.66 -17.29
C VAL A 23 10.60 35.36 -18.78
N GLY A 24 11.61 34.64 -19.23
CA GLY A 24 11.80 34.30 -20.65
C GLY A 24 10.59 33.55 -21.23
N THR A 25 10.41 33.61 -22.53
CA THR A 25 9.30 32.97 -23.24
C THR A 25 9.35 31.45 -23.18
N ASP A 26 10.52 30.90 -22.98
CA ASP A 26 10.82 29.47 -22.88
C ASP A 26 10.91 28.95 -21.43
N ASN A 27 10.60 29.79 -20.44
CA ASN A 27 10.67 29.44 -19.03
C ASN A 27 9.53 28.49 -18.65
N GLU A 28 9.86 27.43 -17.87
CA GLU A 28 8.95 26.38 -17.44
C GLU A 28 7.72 26.88 -16.66
N VAL A 29 7.85 28.02 -15.95
CA VAL A 29 6.71 28.56 -15.19
C VAL A 29 5.57 29.02 -16.09
N ARG A 30 5.85 29.36 -17.36
CA ARG A 30 4.80 29.71 -18.36
C ARG A 30 3.96 28.48 -18.71
N ALA A 31 4.57 27.28 -18.77
CA ALA A 31 3.83 26.05 -18.98
C ALA A 31 2.95 25.70 -17.77
N ILE A 32 3.45 25.93 -16.55
CA ILE A 32 2.66 25.76 -15.31
C ILE A 32 1.45 26.71 -15.33
N ASP A 33 1.68 27.98 -15.66
CA ASP A 33 0.64 29.01 -15.73
C ASP A 33 -0.47 28.63 -16.74
N ALA A 34 -0.07 28.33 -17.97
CA ALA A 34 -0.98 27.96 -19.06
C ALA A 34 -1.77 26.67 -18.73
N PHE A 35 -1.10 25.63 -18.17
CA PHE A 35 -1.78 24.41 -17.80
C PHE A 35 -2.84 24.65 -16.71
N ILE A 36 -2.48 25.30 -15.60
CA ILE A 36 -3.43 25.54 -14.50
C ILE A 36 -4.58 26.47 -14.94
N ASP A 37 -4.32 27.46 -15.79
CA ASP A 37 -5.36 28.36 -16.27
C ASP A 37 -6.33 27.65 -17.24
N SER A 38 -5.90 26.59 -17.93
CA SER A 38 -6.77 25.76 -18.77
C SER A 38 -7.74 24.86 -17.99
N LEU A 39 -7.51 24.64 -16.69
CA LEU A 39 -8.32 23.73 -15.88
C LEU A 39 -9.66 24.35 -15.47
N ASP A 40 -10.73 23.54 -15.48
CA ASP A 40 -12.02 23.89 -14.87
C ASP A 40 -11.96 23.55 -13.35
N ILE A 41 -11.41 24.47 -12.58
CA ILE A 41 -11.21 24.34 -11.13
C ILE A 41 -12.53 24.08 -10.38
N ALA A 42 -13.65 24.61 -10.89
CA ALA A 42 -14.95 24.46 -10.24
C ALA A 42 -15.47 23.01 -10.34
N SER A 43 -15.31 22.36 -11.48
CA SER A 43 -15.72 20.97 -11.71
C SER A 43 -14.86 19.96 -10.94
N MET A 44 -13.59 20.32 -10.67
CA MET A 44 -12.66 19.46 -9.91
C MET A 44 -12.93 19.43 -8.40
N GLY A 45 -13.89 20.22 -7.91
CA GLY A 45 -14.30 20.22 -6.51
C GLY A 45 -13.45 21.08 -5.58
N PHE A 46 -12.62 21.98 -6.11
CA PHE A 46 -11.98 23.00 -5.29
C PHE A 46 -13.00 23.97 -4.70
N LYS A 47 -12.78 24.39 -3.46
CA LYS A 47 -13.58 25.43 -2.81
C LYS A 47 -13.27 26.79 -3.44
N ALA A 48 -13.81 27.04 -4.64
CA ALA A 48 -13.55 28.24 -5.43
C ALA A 48 -14.39 29.46 -5.05
N ASN A 49 -15.40 29.32 -4.19
CA ASN A 49 -16.28 30.40 -3.80
C ASN A 49 -15.64 31.25 -2.71
N PRO A 50 -15.41 32.56 -2.97
CA PRO A 50 -14.92 33.45 -1.93
C PRO A 50 -15.90 33.51 -0.75
N ALA A 51 -15.38 33.55 0.47
CA ALA A 51 -16.21 33.76 1.65
C ALA A 51 -16.99 35.08 1.53
N LYS A 52 -18.28 35.06 1.90
CA LYS A 52 -19.12 36.26 1.85
C LYS A 52 -18.69 37.31 2.86
N GLU A 53 -18.02 36.92 3.93
CA GLU A 53 -17.53 37.77 5.02
C GLU A 53 -16.10 37.36 5.41
N GLY A 54 -15.30 38.33 5.85
CA GLY A 54 -13.92 38.14 6.27
C GLY A 54 -12.88 38.46 5.19
N ARG A 55 -11.60 38.08 5.45
CA ARG A 55 -10.52 38.26 4.49
C ARG A 55 -10.74 37.33 3.29
N PRO A 56 -10.65 37.81 2.03
CA PRO A 56 -10.75 36.96 0.87
C PRO A 56 -9.71 35.80 0.92
N GLY A 57 -10.14 34.61 0.52
CA GLY A 57 -9.23 33.46 0.32
C GLY A 57 -8.35 33.68 -0.90
N TYR A 58 -7.25 32.91 -0.97
CA TYR A 58 -6.43 32.87 -2.19
C TYR A 58 -7.15 32.05 -3.27
N ASP A 59 -6.93 32.44 -4.54
CA ASP A 59 -7.45 31.66 -5.67
C ASP A 59 -6.83 30.27 -5.67
N PRO A 60 -7.63 29.18 -5.79
CA PRO A 60 -7.11 27.82 -5.92
C PRO A 60 -6.09 27.66 -7.05
N ARG A 61 -6.22 28.41 -8.16
CA ARG A 61 -5.24 28.40 -9.24
C ARG A 61 -3.87 28.88 -8.77
N ASP A 62 -3.82 30.02 -8.08
CA ASP A 62 -2.55 30.54 -7.58
C ASP A 62 -1.88 29.57 -6.60
N MET A 63 -2.67 28.90 -5.77
CA MET A 63 -2.17 27.89 -4.84
C MET A 63 -1.64 26.64 -5.57
N LEU A 64 -2.31 26.18 -6.62
CA LEU A 64 -1.87 25.06 -7.46
C LEU A 64 -0.58 25.42 -8.22
N LYS A 65 -0.52 26.61 -8.82
CA LYS A 65 0.69 27.12 -9.50
C LYS A 65 1.89 27.09 -8.54
N LEU A 66 1.70 27.57 -7.31
CA LEU A 66 2.75 27.55 -6.27
C LEU A 66 3.18 26.14 -5.91
N TYR A 67 2.24 25.19 -5.77
CA TYR A 67 2.59 23.79 -5.47
C TYR A 67 3.31 23.11 -6.63
N MET A 68 2.86 23.30 -7.87
CA MET A 68 3.54 22.74 -9.03
C MET A 68 4.96 23.27 -9.16
N TYR A 69 5.16 24.58 -9.01
CA TYR A 69 6.48 25.17 -8.95
C TYR A 69 7.33 24.55 -7.84
N GLY A 70 6.74 24.38 -6.66
CA GLY A 70 7.42 23.78 -5.51
C GLY A 70 7.87 22.35 -5.76
N TYR A 71 7.03 21.52 -6.35
CA TYR A 71 7.38 20.12 -6.65
C TYR A 71 8.45 20.04 -7.75
N LEU A 72 8.35 20.83 -8.80
CA LEU A 72 9.35 20.93 -9.87
C LEU A 72 10.74 21.30 -9.30
N ASN A 73 10.76 22.25 -8.36
CA ASN A 73 12.00 22.74 -7.73
C ASN A 73 12.35 22.06 -6.40
N HIS A 74 11.75 20.90 -6.09
CA HIS A 74 11.99 20.14 -4.86
C HIS A 74 11.75 20.93 -3.55
N ILE A 75 10.84 21.92 -3.58
CA ILE A 75 10.46 22.73 -2.42
C ILE A 75 9.16 22.19 -1.82
N ARG A 76 9.27 21.36 -0.81
CA ARG A 76 8.13 20.70 -0.14
C ARG A 76 7.57 21.45 1.07
N SER A 77 8.30 22.40 1.61
CA SER A 77 7.94 23.13 2.83
C SER A 77 7.08 24.35 2.51
N SER A 78 5.88 24.45 3.11
CA SER A 78 5.00 25.62 2.97
C SER A 78 5.67 26.94 3.37
N ARG A 79 6.53 26.93 4.42
CA ARG A 79 7.30 28.11 4.84
C ARG A 79 8.35 28.50 3.80
N ARG A 80 8.99 27.52 3.15
CA ARG A 80 9.92 27.83 2.03
C ARG A 80 9.17 28.36 0.83
N LEU A 81 8.00 27.77 0.47
CA LEU A 81 7.16 28.28 -0.62
C LEU A 81 6.73 29.72 -0.38
N GLN A 82 6.29 30.09 0.82
CA GLN A 82 6.01 31.48 1.17
C GLN A 82 7.22 32.38 0.97
N LYS A 83 8.42 31.90 1.38
CA LYS A 83 9.66 32.65 1.21
C LYS A 83 10.02 32.84 -0.28
N GLU A 84 9.83 31.81 -1.11
CA GLU A 84 10.03 31.94 -2.56
C GLU A 84 9.03 32.93 -3.19
N ALA A 85 7.78 32.90 -2.78
CA ALA A 85 6.77 33.86 -3.27
C ALA A 85 7.12 35.32 -2.97
N SER A 86 7.97 35.60 -1.98
CA SER A 86 8.42 36.96 -1.63
C SER A 86 9.72 37.40 -2.30
N ARG A 87 10.51 36.51 -2.89
CA ARG A 87 11.89 36.80 -3.33
C ARG A 87 12.27 36.23 -4.70
N ASN A 88 11.58 35.17 -5.14
CA ASN A 88 11.90 34.51 -6.40
C ASN A 88 11.09 35.13 -7.53
N ILE A 89 11.76 35.62 -8.55
CA ILE A 89 11.11 36.38 -9.65
C ILE A 89 10.12 35.53 -10.43
N GLU A 90 10.40 34.23 -10.64
CA GLU A 90 9.50 33.31 -11.33
C GLU A 90 8.21 33.10 -10.53
N VAL A 91 8.32 32.89 -9.20
CA VAL A 91 7.14 32.75 -8.33
C VAL A 91 6.38 34.06 -8.17
N ILE A 92 7.08 35.22 -8.13
CA ILE A 92 6.48 36.55 -8.12
C ILE A 92 5.68 36.78 -9.41
N TRP A 93 6.20 36.37 -10.55
CA TRP A 93 5.52 36.40 -11.82
C TRP A 93 4.30 35.50 -11.82
N LEU A 94 4.48 34.22 -11.48
CA LEU A 94 3.46 33.17 -11.48
C LEU A 94 2.26 33.54 -10.59
N LEU A 95 2.52 34.12 -9.42
CA LEU A 95 1.49 34.53 -8.44
C LEU A 95 1.09 36.03 -8.54
N ARG A 96 1.56 36.75 -9.53
CA ARG A 96 1.23 38.17 -9.71
C ARG A 96 1.50 39.02 -8.47
N LYS A 97 2.66 38.79 -7.81
CA LYS A 97 3.10 39.40 -6.55
C LYS A 97 2.27 39.04 -5.31
N ILE A 98 1.41 38.03 -5.39
CA ILE A 98 0.71 37.51 -4.21
C ILE A 98 1.68 36.64 -3.38
N VAL A 99 1.68 36.84 -2.06
CA VAL A 99 2.49 36.06 -1.12
C VAL A 99 1.55 35.34 -0.15
N PRO A 100 1.17 34.07 -0.42
CA PRO A 100 0.30 33.33 0.47
C PRO A 100 1.01 33.01 1.80
N ASP A 101 0.25 33.04 2.91
CA ASP A 101 0.74 32.61 4.22
C ASP A 101 0.99 31.09 4.24
N PHE A 102 2.05 30.67 4.93
CA PHE A 102 2.46 29.26 4.98
C PHE A 102 1.40 28.33 5.55
N ARG A 103 0.51 28.84 6.44
CA ARG A 103 -0.60 28.04 7.00
C ARG A 103 -1.64 27.83 5.92
N CYS A 104 -2.01 28.87 5.18
CA CYS A 104 -2.94 28.78 4.04
C CYS A 104 -2.41 27.81 2.97
N ILE A 105 -1.10 27.82 2.70
CA ILE A 105 -0.46 26.86 1.79
C ILE A 105 -0.63 25.43 2.32
N ALA A 106 -0.35 25.18 3.59
CA ALA A 106 -0.48 23.85 4.19
C ALA A 106 -1.93 23.35 4.21
N ASP A 107 -2.87 24.21 4.64
CA ASP A 107 -4.29 23.90 4.74
C ASP A 107 -4.89 23.62 3.35
N PHE A 108 -4.49 24.39 2.32
CA PHE A 108 -4.97 24.17 0.96
C PHE A 108 -4.74 22.73 0.48
N ARG A 109 -3.53 22.19 0.67
CA ARG A 109 -3.23 20.79 0.30
C ARG A 109 -4.06 19.79 1.08
N LYS A 110 -4.19 20.01 2.40
CA LYS A 110 -4.96 19.15 3.29
C LYS A 110 -6.45 19.12 2.89
N ASP A 111 -7.02 20.28 2.62
CA ASP A 111 -8.46 20.42 2.40
C ASP A 111 -8.90 20.03 0.99
N ASN A 112 -7.98 19.99 0.02
CA ASN A 112 -8.26 19.77 -1.39
C ASN A 112 -7.59 18.48 -1.96
N ALA A 113 -7.28 17.49 -1.13
CA ALA A 113 -6.57 16.28 -1.57
C ALA A 113 -7.26 15.55 -2.75
N LYS A 114 -8.60 15.46 -2.72
CA LYS A 114 -9.38 14.84 -3.82
C LYS A 114 -9.30 15.66 -5.11
N ALA A 115 -9.45 16.98 -5.01
CA ALA A 115 -9.37 17.88 -6.16
C ALA A 115 -7.96 17.88 -6.79
N ILE A 116 -6.90 17.79 -5.98
CA ILE A 116 -5.52 17.65 -6.47
C ILE A 116 -5.33 16.34 -7.27
N LYS A 117 -6.02 15.25 -6.88
CA LYS A 117 -6.01 13.99 -7.67
C LYS A 117 -6.65 14.20 -9.05
N GLU A 118 -7.71 15.01 -9.16
CA GLU A 118 -8.30 15.33 -10.46
C GLU A 118 -7.38 16.22 -11.33
N VAL A 119 -6.58 17.10 -10.72
CA VAL A 119 -5.53 17.85 -11.46
C VAL A 119 -4.49 16.90 -12.04
N PHE A 120 -4.07 15.88 -11.30
CA PHE A 120 -3.15 14.86 -11.82
C PHE A 120 -3.75 14.13 -13.02
N LYS A 121 -5.02 13.71 -12.96
CA LYS A 121 -5.69 13.07 -14.11
C LYS A 121 -5.75 13.99 -15.33
N ALA A 122 -6.07 15.27 -15.11
CA ALA A 122 -6.07 16.27 -16.20
C ALA A 122 -4.67 16.44 -16.81
N PHE A 123 -3.62 16.37 -16.01
CA PHE A 123 -2.24 16.41 -16.50
C PHE A 123 -1.89 15.16 -17.32
N VAL A 124 -2.26 13.97 -16.87
CA VAL A 124 -2.07 12.73 -17.63
C VAL A 124 -2.81 12.81 -18.97
N LYS A 125 -4.05 13.31 -18.96
CA LYS A 125 -4.83 13.53 -20.20
C LYS A 125 -4.13 14.49 -21.16
N LEU A 126 -3.60 15.62 -20.66
CA LEU A 126 -2.81 16.55 -21.47
C LEU A 126 -1.58 15.86 -22.09
N CYS A 127 -0.85 15.05 -21.32
CA CYS A 127 0.29 14.28 -21.82
C CYS A 127 -0.15 13.29 -22.91
N ASN A 128 -1.32 12.67 -22.74
CA ASN A 128 -1.88 11.76 -23.72
C ASN A 128 -2.24 12.48 -25.02
N GLU A 129 -2.95 13.62 -24.95
CA GLU A 129 -3.28 14.47 -26.10
C GLU A 129 -2.04 15.02 -26.81
N ALA A 130 -0.95 15.24 -26.08
CA ALA A 130 0.35 15.64 -26.63
C ALA A 130 1.14 14.49 -27.25
N GLY A 131 0.64 13.26 -27.22
CA GLY A 131 1.32 12.06 -27.74
C GLY A 131 2.56 11.66 -26.95
N LEU A 132 2.62 11.98 -25.66
CA LEU A 132 3.75 11.67 -24.78
C LEU A 132 3.57 10.36 -24.03
N LEU A 133 2.43 9.66 -24.17
CA LEU A 133 2.15 8.42 -23.45
C LEU A 133 2.04 7.24 -24.41
N SER A 134 2.71 6.15 -24.09
CA SER A 134 2.47 4.86 -24.72
C SER A 134 1.17 4.23 -24.20
N HIS A 135 0.48 3.50 -25.08
CA HIS A 135 -0.75 2.77 -24.75
C HIS A 135 -0.54 1.26 -24.72
N ASP A 136 0.70 0.79 -24.87
CA ASP A 136 1.01 -0.61 -25.01
C ASP A 136 1.18 -1.31 -23.66
N SER A 137 2.01 -0.73 -22.80
CA SER A 137 2.32 -1.35 -21.51
C SER A 137 2.60 -0.35 -20.39
N VAL A 138 2.34 -0.80 -19.16
CA VAL A 138 2.68 -0.07 -17.93
C VAL A 138 3.46 -0.95 -16.97
N VAL A 139 4.39 -0.35 -16.26
CA VAL A 139 5.13 -1.00 -15.17
C VAL A 139 4.54 -0.56 -13.84
N ILE A 140 4.09 -1.52 -13.03
CA ILE A 140 3.44 -1.28 -11.74
C ILE A 140 4.41 -1.64 -10.63
N ASP A 141 4.62 -0.72 -9.69
CA ASP A 141 5.46 -0.94 -8.50
C ASP A 141 4.91 -0.21 -7.29
N GLY A 142 5.16 -0.79 -6.10
CA GLY A 142 4.74 -0.28 -4.81
C GLY A 142 5.88 0.28 -3.99
N SER A 143 5.72 1.49 -3.47
CA SER A 143 6.68 2.12 -2.56
C SER A 143 6.07 2.36 -1.19
N LYS A 144 6.78 1.98 -0.12
CA LYS A 144 6.31 2.16 1.26
C LYS A 144 6.78 3.51 1.80
N PHE A 145 5.81 4.40 2.10
CA PHE A 145 6.04 5.73 2.65
C PHE A 145 5.70 5.76 4.13
N CYS A 146 6.64 6.20 4.97
CA CYS A 146 6.42 6.30 6.40
C CYS A 146 5.34 7.33 6.74
N ALA A 147 4.38 6.93 7.56
CA ALA A 147 3.34 7.79 8.11
C ALA A 147 3.89 8.68 9.23
N MET A 148 3.22 9.80 9.50
CA MET A 148 3.58 10.76 10.54
C MET A 148 3.02 10.34 11.90
N ASN A 149 3.45 9.20 12.41
CA ASN A 149 3.06 8.72 13.73
C ASN A 149 4.24 8.76 14.71
N ALA A 150 4.02 9.32 15.90
CA ALA A 150 4.98 9.19 16.99
C ALA A 150 4.90 7.78 17.60
N ASP A 151 6.02 7.27 18.09
CA ASP A 151 6.11 5.90 18.63
C ASP A 151 5.14 5.68 19.81
N ASN A 152 4.93 6.71 20.65
CA ASN A 152 3.98 6.68 21.76
C ASN A 152 2.50 6.84 21.35
N LYS A 153 2.22 6.99 20.06
CA LYS A 153 0.89 7.10 19.46
C LYS A 153 0.57 5.97 18.48
N SER A 154 1.38 4.92 18.52
CA SER A 154 1.27 3.75 17.65
C SER A 154 1.07 2.52 18.52
N PHE A 155 -0.11 1.93 18.50
CA PHE A 155 -0.47 0.79 19.34
C PHE A 155 -0.67 -0.46 18.48
N VAL A 156 0.00 -1.55 18.88
CA VAL A 156 -0.20 -2.89 18.33
C VAL A 156 -0.70 -3.77 19.47
N SER A 157 -1.72 -4.57 19.26
CA SER A 157 -2.42 -5.32 20.33
C SER A 157 -1.48 -6.13 21.21
N SER A 158 -0.50 -6.83 20.63
CA SER A 158 0.47 -7.63 21.38
C SER A 158 1.41 -6.79 22.26
N ASN A 159 1.82 -5.61 21.76
CA ASN A 159 2.68 -4.71 22.49
C ASN A 159 1.90 -3.86 23.51
N ALA A 160 0.70 -3.39 23.14
CA ALA A 160 -0.14 -2.59 24.01
C ALA A 160 -0.53 -3.34 25.30
N ARG A 161 -0.87 -4.63 25.21
CA ARG A 161 -1.16 -5.47 26.39
C ARG A 161 0.05 -5.62 27.31
N LYS A 162 1.24 -5.82 26.72
CA LYS A 162 2.49 -5.92 27.51
C LYS A 162 2.83 -4.60 28.20
N VAL A 163 2.75 -3.48 27.48
CA VAL A 163 3.01 -2.15 28.02
C VAL A 163 1.97 -1.79 29.11
N LEU A 164 0.72 -2.20 28.94
CA LEU A 164 -0.32 -2.00 29.96
C LEU A 164 0.05 -2.68 31.28
N LEU A 165 0.51 -3.93 31.22
CA LEU A 165 0.96 -4.65 32.42
C LEU A 165 2.17 -3.98 33.07
N ASP A 166 3.12 -3.50 32.26
CA ASP A 166 4.31 -2.79 32.76
C ASP A 166 3.92 -1.44 33.42
N VAL A 167 2.95 -0.73 32.85
CA VAL A 167 2.42 0.54 33.40
C VAL A 167 1.68 0.27 34.73
N GLU A 168 0.85 -0.77 34.79
CA GLU A 168 0.16 -1.15 36.03
C GLU A 168 1.14 -1.55 37.14
N ALA A 169 2.18 -2.31 36.81
CA ALA A 169 3.23 -2.66 37.75
C ALA A 169 3.96 -1.42 38.31
N LYS A 170 4.26 -0.45 37.43
CA LYS A 170 4.90 0.82 37.84
C LYS A 170 3.97 1.68 38.71
N ILE A 171 2.70 1.79 38.37
CA ILE A 171 1.72 2.50 39.19
C ILE A 171 1.70 1.90 40.62
N ASN A 172 1.60 0.58 40.71
CA ASN A 172 1.60 -0.11 42.01
C ASN A 172 2.91 0.12 42.78
N GLN A 173 4.06 0.13 42.11
CA GLN A 173 5.34 0.44 42.72
C GLN A 173 5.39 1.87 43.27
N TYR A 174 5.01 2.88 42.47
CA TYR A 174 5.01 4.28 42.90
C TYR A 174 3.98 4.56 44.03
N MET A 175 2.85 3.84 44.02
CA MET A 175 1.89 3.92 45.14
C MET A 175 2.50 3.38 46.45
N GLN A 176 3.21 2.26 46.40
CA GLN A 176 3.95 1.72 47.55
C GLN A 176 5.05 2.69 48.03
N GLU A 177 5.81 3.29 47.11
CA GLU A 177 6.82 4.30 47.44
C GLU A 177 6.21 5.56 48.11
N LEU A 178 5.01 5.99 47.71
CA LEU A 178 4.27 7.06 48.37
C LEU A 178 3.85 6.69 49.80
N ASP A 179 3.29 5.49 49.97
CA ASP A 179 2.90 4.99 51.31
C ASP A 179 4.13 4.87 52.25
N GLU A 180 5.27 4.41 51.72
CA GLU A 180 6.52 4.36 52.49
C GLU A 180 7.11 5.74 52.79
N ALA A 181 6.98 6.70 51.88
CA ALA A 181 7.42 8.08 52.08
C ALA A 181 6.58 8.82 53.11
N ASP A 182 5.30 8.46 53.24
CA ASP A 182 4.44 8.99 54.31
C ASP A 182 4.80 8.45 55.69
N CYS A 183 5.46 7.28 55.75
CA CYS A 183 5.89 6.65 57.00
C CYS A 183 7.31 7.04 57.44
N LYS A 184 8.15 7.64 56.58
CA LYS A 184 9.55 7.94 56.84
C LYS A 184 9.88 9.41 56.49
N GLU A 185 10.16 10.27 57.51
CA GLU A 185 10.74 11.59 57.29
C GLU A 185 12.07 11.49 56.54
N SER A 186 12.09 12.06 55.34
CA SER A 186 13.16 12.48 54.45
C SER A 186 14.57 11.92 54.66
N LYS A 187 15.01 11.08 53.71
CA LYS A 187 16.43 10.99 53.35
C LYS A 187 16.68 11.78 52.05
N SER A 188 17.63 12.70 52.13
CA SER A 188 18.14 13.50 51.02
C SER A 188 18.50 12.62 49.81
N GLY A 189 17.88 12.87 48.63
CA GLY A 189 18.18 12.20 47.36
C GLY A 189 17.04 11.35 46.76
N ALA A 190 15.90 11.21 47.43
CA ALA A 190 14.72 10.56 46.87
C ALA A 190 13.86 11.55 46.05
N MET A 191 13.10 11.06 45.06
CA MET A 191 12.12 11.86 44.32
C MET A 191 11.17 12.54 45.31
N THR A 192 10.83 13.82 45.05
CA THR A 192 9.89 14.53 45.89
C THR A 192 8.48 13.94 45.75
N LYS A 193 7.62 14.10 46.79
CA LYS A 193 6.20 13.67 46.74
C LYS A 193 5.48 14.27 45.53
N GLU A 194 5.85 15.50 45.15
CA GLU A 194 5.26 16.21 44.00
C GLU A 194 5.70 15.56 42.68
N ASP A 195 6.98 15.12 42.57
CA ASP A 195 7.49 14.41 41.37
C ASP A 195 6.84 13.03 41.22
N ILE A 196 6.64 12.29 42.33
CA ILE A 196 5.97 10.99 42.31
C ILE A 196 4.52 11.13 41.89
N SER A 197 3.79 12.14 42.47
CA SER A 197 2.41 12.44 42.12
C SER A 197 2.25 12.80 40.65
N ALA A 198 3.14 13.65 40.09
CA ALA A 198 3.12 14.03 38.69
C ALA A 198 3.40 12.83 37.76
N THR A 199 4.26 11.90 38.20
CA THR A 199 4.58 10.67 37.46
C THR A 199 3.38 9.70 37.48
N LEU A 200 2.71 9.57 38.62
CA LEU A 200 1.48 8.78 38.74
C LEU A 200 0.36 9.30 37.84
N ASP A 201 0.12 10.61 37.85
CA ASP A 201 -0.88 11.24 36.98
C ASP A 201 -0.59 11.01 35.47
N TYR A 202 0.70 10.98 35.13
CA TYR A 202 1.11 10.65 33.75
C TYR A 202 0.86 9.17 33.41
N LEU A 203 1.22 8.23 34.30
CA LEU A 203 1.05 6.80 34.10
C LEU A 203 -0.44 6.41 34.07
N GLU A 204 -1.28 7.02 34.91
CA GLU A 204 -2.71 6.79 34.89
C GLU A 204 -3.37 7.26 33.60
N ARG A 205 -3.00 8.44 33.10
CA ARG A 205 -3.45 8.92 31.78
C ARG A 205 -3.02 7.98 30.66
N TRP A 206 -1.78 7.48 30.72
CA TRP A 206 -1.31 6.50 29.74
C TRP A 206 -2.07 5.18 29.83
N LYS A 207 -2.35 4.69 31.05
CA LYS A 207 -3.16 3.48 31.26
C LYS A 207 -4.54 3.61 30.62
N VAL A 208 -5.20 4.76 30.81
CA VAL A 208 -6.51 5.04 30.19
C VAL A 208 -6.40 4.97 28.65
N GLN A 209 -5.42 5.66 28.07
CA GLN A 209 -5.22 5.65 26.61
C GLN A 209 -4.95 4.24 26.05
N LEU A 210 -4.15 3.42 26.74
CA LEU A 210 -3.89 2.04 26.31
C LEU A 210 -5.14 1.17 26.42
N THR A 211 -5.93 1.36 27.46
CA THR A 211 -7.17 0.60 27.66
C THR A 211 -8.22 0.95 26.60
N GLU A 212 -8.38 2.25 26.32
CA GLU A 212 -9.25 2.74 25.25
C GLU A 212 -8.82 2.21 23.88
N ALA A 213 -7.51 2.25 23.57
CA ALA A 213 -6.98 1.71 22.32
C ALA A 213 -7.21 0.20 22.19
N LEU A 214 -7.03 -0.58 23.26
CA LEU A 214 -7.31 -2.01 23.26
C LEU A 214 -8.80 -2.32 23.06
N ALA A 215 -9.70 -1.57 23.71
CA ALA A 215 -11.15 -1.69 23.52
C ALA A 215 -11.56 -1.36 22.08
N GLU A 216 -10.99 -0.32 21.50
CA GLU A 216 -11.21 0.05 20.10
C GLU A 216 -10.70 -1.04 19.13
N MET A 217 -9.51 -1.65 19.39
CA MET A 217 -9.00 -2.78 18.61
C MET A 217 -9.95 -3.98 18.65
N GLU A 218 -10.50 -4.30 19.80
CA GLU A 218 -11.46 -5.40 19.96
C GLU A 218 -12.78 -5.12 19.24
N SER A 219 -13.27 -3.89 19.27
CA SER A 219 -14.53 -3.49 18.62
C SER A 219 -14.44 -3.41 17.11
N SER A 220 -13.27 -3.05 16.57
CA SER A 220 -13.01 -2.85 15.13
C SER A 220 -12.33 -4.04 14.46
N GLU A 221 -12.12 -5.14 15.19
CA GLU A 221 -11.41 -6.35 14.72
C GLU A 221 -10.02 -6.06 14.13
N THR A 222 -9.39 -4.95 14.56
CA THR A 222 -8.06 -4.56 14.11
C THR A 222 -7.00 -4.87 15.16
N ASN A 223 -5.79 -5.20 14.70
CA ASN A 223 -4.65 -5.44 15.60
C ASN A 223 -3.77 -4.22 15.82
N GLN A 224 -4.10 -3.08 15.19
CA GLN A 224 -3.26 -1.89 15.17
C GLN A 224 -4.12 -0.63 15.20
N ILE A 225 -3.73 0.34 16.02
CA ILE A 225 -4.33 1.68 16.07
C ILE A 225 -3.23 2.73 16.03
N PHE A 226 -3.46 3.75 15.20
CA PHE A 226 -2.58 4.89 15.01
C PHE A 226 -3.40 6.17 15.17
N THR A 227 -3.01 7.01 16.13
CA THR A 227 -3.84 8.19 16.50
C THR A 227 -3.60 9.40 15.59
N THR A 228 -2.48 9.45 14.88
CA THR A 228 -2.17 10.58 13.98
C THR A 228 -2.63 10.29 12.56
N ASP A 229 -2.25 9.13 12.03
CA ASP A 229 -2.65 8.63 10.70
C ASP A 229 -3.35 7.27 10.87
N PRO A 230 -4.66 7.22 11.17
CA PRO A 230 -5.36 5.97 11.50
C PRO A 230 -5.40 4.94 10.38
N GLU A 231 -5.29 5.39 9.14
CA GLU A 231 -5.34 4.55 7.94
C GLU A 231 -4.02 3.83 7.66
N CYS A 232 -2.90 4.24 8.27
CA CYS A 232 -1.61 3.58 8.04
C CYS A 232 -1.57 2.17 8.65
N ARG A 233 -0.60 1.37 8.22
CA ARG A 233 -0.33 0.03 8.78
C ARG A 233 1.16 -0.16 8.97
N ILE A 234 1.54 -1.07 9.87
CA ILE A 234 2.94 -1.45 10.05
C ILE A 234 3.39 -2.24 8.84
N MET A 235 4.39 -1.72 8.15
CA MET A 235 4.96 -2.32 6.95
C MET A 235 6.50 -2.36 7.04
N LYS A 236 7.09 -3.28 6.30
CA LYS A 236 8.55 -3.30 6.11
C LYS A 236 8.91 -2.26 5.05
N SER A 237 9.58 -1.19 5.46
CA SER A 237 10.12 -0.14 4.59
C SER A 237 11.65 -0.24 4.49
N ARG A 238 12.27 0.66 3.72
CA ARG A 238 13.75 0.78 3.66
C ARG A 238 14.34 1.17 5.03
N ASP A 239 13.59 1.92 5.83
CA ASP A 239 14.00 2.42 7.15
C ASP A 239 13.63 1.45 8.30
N GLY A 240 13.23 0.22 7.97
CA GLY A 240 12.80 -0.80 8.92
C GLY A 240 11.29 -1.00 8.98
N ILE A 241 10.81 -1.64 10.05
CA ILE A 241 9.38 -1.92 10.28
C ILE A 241 8.76 -0.70 10.95
N ARG A 242 7.87 0.01 10.24
CA ARG A 242 7.25 1.27 10.70
C ARG A 242 5.83 1.41 10.19
N PRO A 243 5.02 2.29 10.82
CA PRO A 243 3.75 2.73 10.26
C PRO A 243 3.98 3.39 8.90
N CYS A 244 3.36 2.85 7.86
CA CYS A 244 3.54 3.30 6.48
C CYS A 244 2.22 3.26 5.73
N PHE A 245 2.19 3.94 4.59
CA PHE A 245 1.27 3.75 3.48
C PHE A 245 2.00 3.04 2.34
N ASN A 246 1.28 2.23 1.58
CA ASN A 246 1.76 1.65 0.35
C ASN A 246 1.28 2.51 -0.81
N VAL A 247 2.20 3.14 -1.51
CA VAL A 247 1.89 3.98 -2.68
C VAL A 247 2.20 3.17 -3.93
N GLN A 248 1.14 2.81 -4.64
CA GLN A 248 1.23 2.14 -5.93
C GLN A 248 1.39 3.17 -7.03
N THR A 249 2.26 2.90 -7.98
CA THR A 249 2.45 3.74 -9.17
C THR A 249 2.48 2.87 -10.41
N ALA A 250 1.83 3.32 -11.47
CA ALA A 250 1.96 2.75 -12.79
C ALA A 250 2.63 3.77 -13.72
N VAL A 251 3.66 3.32 -14.40
CA VAL A 251 4.52 4.13 -15.28
C VAL A 251 4.43 3.55 -16.68
N GLU A 252 4.13 4.38 -17.67
CA GLU A 252 4.13 3.93 -19.07
C GLU A 252 5.57 3.67 -19.58
N SER A 253 5.69 2.82 -20.61
CA SER A 253 6.97 2.22 -21.01
C SER A 253 7.91 3.12 -21.81
N ASP A 254 7.40 4.12 -22.52
CA ASP A 254 8.21 4.88 -23.52
C ASP A 254 8.92 6.09 -22.89
N ASN A 255 8.16 6.97 -22.26
CA ASN A 255 8.68 8.20 -21.68
C ASN A 255 8.79 8.11 -20.14
N HIS A 256 8.40 6.99 -19.55
CA HIS A 256 8.44 6.73 -18.10
C HIS A 256 7.64 7.72 -17.27
N LEU A 257 6.50 8.17 -17.81
CA LEU A 257 5.58 9.04 -17.11
C LEU A 257 4.63 8.23 -16.22
N ILE A 258 4.34 8.75 -15.04
CA ILE A 258 3.36 8.14 -14.13
C ILE A 258 1.96 8.40 -14.68
N VAL A 259 1.24 7.36 -15.05
CA VAL A 259 -0.13 7.44 -15.58
C VAL A 259 -1.19 7.16 -14.51
N TYR A 260 -0.83 6.42 -13.47
CA TYR A 260 -1.72 6.11 -12.36
C TYR A 260 -0.97 6.06 -11.04
N TYR A 261 -1.61 6.48 -9.96
CA TYR A 261 -1.14 6.23 -8.61
C TYR A 261 -2.30 5.99 -7.65
N GLU A 262 -2.03 5.21 -6.64
CA GLU A 262 -2.94 4.95 -5.53
C GLU A 262 -2.19 4.87 -4.21
N VAL A 263 -2.83 5.36 -3.13
CA VAL A 263 -2.31 5.23 -1.76
C VAL A 263 -3.22 4.26 -1.03
N THR A 264 -2.65 3.14 -0.60
CA THR A 264 -3.38 2.09 0.11
C THR A 264 -2.73 1.76 1.45
N SER A 265 -3.49 1.15 2.33
CA SER A 265 -3.03 0.57 3.59
C SER A 265 -2.67 -0.92 3.48
N GLU A 266 -2.76 -1.52 2.29
CA GLU A 266 -2.36 -2.90 2.08
C GLU A 266 -0.86 -3.09 2.30
N CYS A 267 -0.51 -4.02 3.21
CA CYS A 267 0.88 -4.24 3.62
C CYS A 267 1.71 -4.92 2.54
N THR A 268 1.07 -5.66 1.64
CA THR A 268 1.68 -6.41 0.53
C THR A 268 1.10 -5.95 -0.79
N ASP A 269 1.78 -6.27 -1.88
CA ASP A 269 1.35 -5.90 -3.23
C ASP A 269 0.48 -7.00 -3.87
N TRP A 270 0.19 -8.07 -3.11
CA TRP A 270 -0.45 -9.31 -3.55
C TRP A 270 -1.82 -9.15 -4.20
N HIS A 271 -2.60 -8.12 -3.82
CA HIS A 271 -3.95 -7.86 -4.32
C HIS A 271 -4.07 -6.49 -5.03
N LEU A 272 -2.99 -6.00 -5.64
CA LEU A 272 -2.95 -4.65 -6.20
C LEU A 272 -2.64 -4.61 -7.70
N LEU A 273 -2.49 -5.76 -8.36
CA LEU A 273 -2.20 -5.85 -9.80
C LEU A 273 -3.40 -5.39 -10.64
N GLU A 274 -4.58 -5.99 -10.40
CA GLU A 274 -5.82 -5.66 -11.13
C GLU A 274 -6.18 -4.19 -10.97
N ALA A 275 -6.08 -3.66 -9.76
CA ALA A 275 -6.35 -2.24 -9.47
C ALA A 275 -5.38 -1.31 -10.22
N GLY A 276 -4.09 -1.65 -10.27
CA GLY A 276 -3.07 -0.90 -10.99
C GLY A 276 -3.31 -0.88 -12.51
N ILE A 277 -3.65 -2.02 -13.10
CA ILE A 277 -3.97 -2.13 -14.54
C ILE A 277 -5.25 -1.35 -14.85
N ASN A 278 -6.34 -1.58 -14.11
CA ASN A 278 -7.61 -0.91 -14.35
C ASN A 278 -7.52 0.61 -14.16
N GLY A 279 -6.77 1.08 -13.15
CA GLY A 279 -6.53 2.50 -12.96
C GLY A 279 -5.73 3.14 -14.10
N SER A 280 -4.75 2.41 -14.63
CA SER A 280 -3.97 2.84 -15.79
C SER A 280 -4.80 2.88 -17.07
N LYS A 281 -5.64 1.86 -17.32
CA LYS A 281 -6.59 1.83 -18.46
C LYS A 281 -7.53 3.03 -18.45
N ALA A 282 -8.08 3.34 -17.28
CA ALA A 282 -8.95 4.50 -17.12
C ALA A 282 -8.24 5.82 -17.37
N SER A 283 -6.95 5.92 -17.05
CA SER A 283 -6.15 7.14 -17.28
C SER A 283 -5.70 7.29 -18.73
N LEU A 284 -5.40 6.17 -19.39
CA LEU A 284 -4.96 6.14 -20.79
C LEU A 284 -6.13 6.07 -21.79
N GLU A 285 -7.35 5.86 -21.30
CA GLU A 285 -8.57 5.68 -22.11
C GLU A 285 -8.47 4.49 -23.09
N VAL A 286 -7.89 3.36 -22.64
CA VAL A 286 -7.73 2.12 -23.44
C VAL A 286 -8.58 0.98 -22.89
N GLU A 287 -8.95 0.03 -23.75
CA GLU A 287 -9.77 -1.13 -23.37
C GLU A 287 -8.93 -2.28 -22.81
N SER A 288 -7.70 -2.46 -23.29
CA SER A 288 -6.77 -3.50 -22.85
C SER A 288 -5.36 -2.96 -22.69
N LEU A 289 -4.59 -3.55 -21.79
CA LEU A 289 -3.26 -3.06 -21.45
C LEU A 289 -2.35 -4.21 -20.99
N GLU A 290 -1.06 -4.14 -21.34
CA GLU A 290 -0.06 -4.99 -20.71
C GLU A 290 0.38 -4.38 -19.37
N GLY A 291 0.20 -5.10 -18.27
CA GLY A 291 0.64 -4.71 -16.93
C GLY A 291 1.85 -5.53 -16.49
N ILE A 292 3.00 -4.89 -16.37
CA ILE A 292 4.25 -5.51 -15.95
C ILE A 292 4.48 -5.22 -14.47
N ALA A 293 4.67 -6.25 -13.65
CA ALA A 293 4.91 -6.10 -12.23
C ALA A 293 5.89 -7.15 -11.69
N ASP A 294 6.41 -6.93 -10.50
CA ASP A 294 7.34 -7.85 -9.86
C ASP A 294 6.62 -9.10 -9.29
N ARG A 295 7.39 -10.00 -8.66
CA ARG A 295 6.84 -11.23 -8.04
C ARG A 295 5.86 -10.94 -6.91
N GLY A 296 5.93 -9.79 -6.25
CA GLY A 296 5.01 -9.40 -5.17
C GLY A 296 3.56 -9.36 -5.61
N TYR A 297 3.32 -9.17 -6.90
CA TYR A 297 1.99 -9.12 -7.53
C TYR A 297 1.53 -10.45 -8.15
N SER A 298 2.31 -11.52 -8.04
CA SER A 298 2.01 -12.80 -8.71
C SER A 298 0.92 -13.60 -7.97
N ASN A 299 -0.29 -13.06 -7.95
CA ASN A 299 -1.50 -13.68 -7.42
C ASN A 299 -2.30 -14.31 -8.57
N GLU A 300 -2.61 -15.61 -8.45
CA GLU A 300 -3.31 -16.36 -9.50
C GLU A 300 -4.70 -15.79 -9.80
N ASP A 301 -5.45 -15.37 -8.76
CA ASP A 301 -6.79 -14.80 -8.93
C ASP A 301 -6.74 -13.41 -9.61
N GLU A 302 -5.80 -12.55 -9.23
CA GLU A 302 -5.60 -11.24 -9.84
C GLU A 302 -5.17 -11.39 -11.31
N ILE A 303 -4.24 -12.30 -11.59
CA ILE A 303 -3.77 -12.59 -12.95
C ILE A 303 -4.93 -13.11 -13.80
N LEU A 304 -5.74 -14.04 -13.27
CA LEU A 304 -6.91 -14.56 -13.98
C LEU A 304 -7.92 -13.45 -14.28
N ASN A 305 -8.20 -12.59 -13.29
CA ASN A 305 -9.11 -11.46 -13.47
C ASN A 305 -8.65 -10.52 -14.59
N CYS A 306 -7.37 -10.16 -14.61
CA CYS A 306 -6.80 -9.34 -15.68
C CYS A 306 -6.94 -10.00 -17.05
N LEU A 307 -6.62 -11.29 -17.15
CA LEU A 307 -6.75 -12.04 -18.41
C LEU A 307 -8.21 -12.11 -18.89
N LEU A 308 -9.18 -12.33 -17.98
CA LEU A 308 -10.61 -12.33 -18.30
C LEU A 308 -11.13 -10.94 -18.70
N ASN A 309 -10.47 -9.88 -18.26
CA ASN A 309 -10.75 -8.50 -18.68
C ASN A 309 -10.09 -8.12 -20.02
N GLY A 310 -9.36 -9.06 -20.66
CA GLY A 310 -8.64 -8.82 -21.92
C GLY A 310 -7.25 -8.18 -21.75
N ASP A 311 -6.76 -8.06 -20.53
CA ASP A 311 -5.45 -7.49 -20.24
C ASP A 311 -4.35 -8.55 -20.31
N THR A 312 -3.10 -8.11 -20.40
CA THR A 312 -1.91 -9.00 -20.42
C THR A 312 -1.07 -8.77 -19.17
N PRO A 313 -1.38 -9.41 -18.02
CA PRO A 313 -0.57 -9.27 -16.83
C PRO A 313 0.76 -10.05 -16.98
N THR A 314 1.88 -9.36 -16.89
CA THR A 314 3.23 -9.92 -16.93
C THR A 314 3.88 -9.79 -15.57
N THR A 315 4.04 -10.92 -14.85
CA THR A 315 4.72 -10.97 -13.55
C THR A 315 5.90 -11.93 -13.62
N HIS A 316 6.85 -11.79 -12.69
CA HIS A 316 7.99 -12.71 -12.64
C HIS A 316 7.50 -14.12 -12.26
N PRO A 317 7.73 -15.15 -13.09
CA PRO A 317 7.26 -16.51 -12.82
C PRO A 317 7.95 -17.10 -11.58
N ASN A 318 7.30 -18.05 -10.95
CA ASN A 318 7.94 -18.90 -9.97
C ASN A 318 9.03 -19.74 -10.63
N LYS A 319 10.06 -20.14 -9.87
CA LYS A 319 11.18 -20.90 -10.44
C LYS A 319 10.68 -22.16 -11.14
N GLY A 320 10.90 -22.25 -12.44
CA GLY A 320 10.56 -23.41 -13.27
C GLY A 320 9.25 -23.34 -14.01
N GLU A 321 8.39 -22.34 -13.75
CA GLU A 321 7.13 -22.15 -14.48
C GLU A 321 7.38 -21.38 -15.78
N LYS A 322 6.87 -21.89 -16.88
CA LYS A 322 6.94 -21.27 -18.21
C LYS A 322 5.63 -20.64 -18.66
N CYS A 323 4.52 -20.99 -17.96
CA CYS A 323 3.18 -20.52 -18.26
C CYS A 323 2.38 -20.30 -16.98
N ARG A 324 1.24 -19.65 -17.10
CA ARG A 324 0.26 -19.49 -16.03
C ARG A 324 -0.60 -20.73 -15.98
N VAL A 325 -0.59 -21.43 -14.85
CA VAL A 325 -1.35 -22.68 -14.65
C VAL A 325 -2.48 -22.40 -13.69
N PHE A 326 -3.72 -22.44 -14.19
CA PHE A 326 -4.90 -22.31 -13.36
C PHE A 326 -5.42 -23.69 -12.95
N ARG A 327 -5.55 -23.93 -11.64
CA ARG A 327 -6.01 -25.20 -11.07
C ARG A 327 -7.41 -25.06 -10.51
N PHE A 328 -8.38 -25.66 -11.18
CA PHE A 328 -9.78 -25.62 -10.76
C PHE A 328 -10.32 -27.03 -10.50
N GLN A 329 -11.21 -27.13 -9.51
CA GLN A 329 -11.97 -28.36 -9.33
C GLN A 329 -13.11 -28.40 -10.34
N LYS A 330 -13.22 -29.49 -11.11
CA LYS A 330 -14.24 -29.63 -12.14
C LYS A 330 -15.64 -29.64 -11.53
N THR A 331 -16.51 -28.77 -12.05
CA THR A 331 -17.95 -28.77 -11.75
C THR A 331 -18.72 -29.50 -12.85
N GLN A 332 -19.95 -29.91 -12.55
CA GLN A 332 -20.84 -30.59 -13.55
C GLN A 332 -21.64 -29.58 -14.40
N THR A 333 -21.03 -28.52 -14.82
CA THR A 333 -21.69 -27.51 -15.66
C THR A 333 -21.50 -27.90 -17.13
N GLU A 334 -22.59 -27.95 -17.90
CA GLU A 334 -22.49 -28.11 -19.34
C GLU A 334 -22.12 -26.78 -19.97
N VAL A 335 -21.04 -26.78 -20.75
CA VAL A 335 -20.50 -25.59 -21.41
C VAL A 335 -20.93 -25.61 -22.87
N THR A 336 -21.58 -24.53 -23.32
CA THR A 336 -22.00 -24.34 -24.71
C THR A 336 -20.92 -23.54 -25.48
N GLU A 337 -20.97 -23.60 -26.82
CA GLU A 337 -20.06 -22.80 -27.65
C GLU A 337 -20.25 -21.28 -27.45
N GLU A 338 -21.46 -20.84 -27.17
CA GLU A 338 -21.77 -19.44 -26.86
C GLU A 338 -21.11 -19.00 -25.54
N MET A 339 -21.07 -19.88 -24.54
CA MET A 339 -20.39 -19.62 -23.28
C MET A 339 -18.86 -19.49 -23.48
N LEU A 340 -18.27 -20.34 -24.33
CA LEU A 340 -16.84 -20.28 -24.63
C LEU A 340 -16.42 -19.02 -25.38
N ALA A 341 -17.31 -18.44 -26.17
CA ALA A 341 -17.10 -17.20 -26.91
C ALA A 341 -17.50 -15.95 -26.11
N SER A 342 -18.09 -16.12 -24.93
CA SER A 342 -18.51 -15.00 -24.07
C SER A 342 -17.33 -14.17 -23.61
N THR A 343 -17.58 -12.88 -23.38
CA THR A 343 -16.65 -11.96 -22.68
C THR A 343 -17.10 -11.65 -21.26
N ASP A 344 -18.26 -12.21 -20.86
CA ASP A 344 -18.77 -12.03 -19.50
C ASP A 344 -17.97 -12.87 -18.51
N LYS A 345 -17.43 -12.19 -17.50
CA LYS A 345 -16.51 -12.76 -16.51
C LYS A 345 -17.09 -13.95 -15.74
N GLU A 346 -18.37 -13.88 -15.36
CA GLU A 346 -19.03 -14.96 -14.62
C GLU A 346 -19.17 -16.20 -15.50
N THR A 347 -19.57 -16.01 -16.77
CA THR A 347 -19.69 -17.09 -17.75
C THR A 347 -18.32 -17.72 -18.07
N LEU A 348 -17.28 -16.89 -18.22
CA LEU A 348 -15.91 -17.39 -18.45
C LEU A 348 -15.42 -18.22 -17.25
N LEU A 349 -15.67 -17.77 -16.03
CA LEU A 349 -15.31 -18.52 -14.83
C LEU A 349 -16.08 -19.85 -14.73
N GLN A 350 -17.36 -19.91 -15.17
CA GLN A 350 -18.12 -21.16 -15.25
C GLN A 350 -17.49 -22.13 -16.23
N CYS A 351 -17.00 -21.66 -17.39
CA CYS A 351 -16.27 -22.50 -18.34
C CYS A 351 -15.00 -23.10 -17.71
N ILE A 352 -14.18 -22.27 -17.05
CA ILE A 352 -12.97 -22.71 -16.40
C ILE A 352 -13.25 -23.74 -15.31
N THR A 353 -14.24 -23.51 -14.45
CA THR A 353 -14.64 -24.45 -13.39
C THR A 353 -15.27 -25.72 -13.95
N ALA A 354 -15.85 -25.69 -15.13
CA ALA A 354 -16.29 -26.89 -15.85
C ALA A 354 -15.12 -27.67 -16.51
N GLY A 355 -13.92 -27.11 -16.49
CA GLY A 355 -12.72 -27.75 -17.02
C GLY A 355 -12.47 -27.48 -18.50
N VAL A 356 -12.97 -26.37 -19.03
CA VAL A 356 -12.81 -25.95 -20.41
C VAL A 356 -12.24 -24.53 -20.45
N LEU A 357 -11.17 -24.33 -21.21
CA LEU A 357 -10.52 -23.02 -21.33
C LEU A 357 -11.33 -22.13 -22.29
N PRO A 358 -11.82 -20.94 -21.85
CA PRO A 358 -12.51 -19.99 -22.72
C PRO A 358 -11.62 -19.51 -23.87
N GLN A 359 -12.23 -19.06 -24.98
CA GLN A 359 -11.48 -18.60 -26.15
C GLN A 359 -10.50 -17.47 -25.86
N ILE A 360 -10.89 -16.53 -25.00
CA ILE A 360 -10.05 -15.40 -24.59
C ILE A 360 -8.77 -15.83 -23.85
N LEU A 361 -8.79 -17.01 -23.22
CA LEU A 361 -7.65 -17.59 -22.48
C LEU A 361 -6.89 -18.68 -23.25
N GLN A 362 -7.28 -18.98 -24.50
CA GLN A 362 -6.58 -19.95 -25.37
C GLN A 362 -5.28 -19.33 -25.92
N ARG A 363 -4.30 -19.21 -25.05
CA ARG A 363 -2.98 -18.63 -25.34
C ARG A 363 -1.87 -19.65 -25.02
N GLU A 364 -0.72 -19.53 -25.67
CA GLU A 364 0.44 -20.41 -25.43
C GLU A 364 1.01 -20.34 -24.01
N ASP A 365 0.79 -19.20 -23.33
CA ASP A 365 1.27 -18.94 -21.98
C ASP A 365 0.26 -19.25 -20.88
N VAL A 366 -0.89 -19.85 -21.20
CA VAL A 366 -1.97 -20.15 -20.26
C VAL A 366 -2.34 -21.63 -20.34
N GLU A 367 -2.33 -22.31 -19.20
CA GLU A 367 -2.77 -23.69 -19.06
C GLU A 367 -3.89 -23.83 -18.02
N LEU A 368 -4.82 -24.74 -18.28
CA LEU A 368 -5.86 -25.11 -17.31
C LEU A 368 -5.63 -26.53 -16.82
N GLU A 369 -5.33 -26.70 -15.55
CA GLU A 369 -5.23 -27.99 -14.88
C GLU A 369 -6.52 -28.27 -14.09
N VAL A 370 -7.28 -29.27 -14.55
CA VAL A 370 -8.47 -29.70 -13.83
C VAL A 370 -8.07 -30.70 -12.75
N MET A 371 -8.13 -30.24 -11.51
CA MET A 371 -7.86 -31.11 -10.36
C MET A 371 -9.05 -32.03 -10.08
N ARG A 372 -8.80 -33.30 -9.95
CA ARG A 372 -9.77 -34.21 -9.34
C ARG A 372 -10.01 -33.77 -7.92
N ARG A 373 -11.28 -33.67 -7.50
CA ARG A 373 -11.64 -33.34 -6.12
C ARG A 373 -10.84 -34.26 -5.22
N ARG A 374 -9.84 -33.70 -4.51
CA ARG A 374 -9.22 -34.42 -3.41
C ARG A 374 -10.33 -34.57 -2.38
N GLU A 375 -10.74 -35.79 -2.06
CA GLU A 375 -11.41 -36.01 -0.79
C GLU A 375 -10.56 -35.31 0.23
N GLN A 376 -11.13 -34.36 0.99
CA GLN A 376 -10.41 -33.61 2.02
C GLN A 376 -9.63 -34.63 2.82
N GLY A 377 -8.31 -34.61 2.69
CA GLY A 377 -7.45 -35.66 3.17
C GLY A 377 -7.61 -35.82 4.66
N SER A 378 -8.38 -36.81 5.05
CA SER A 378 -8.30 -37.31 6.40
C SER A 378 -6.89 -37.89 6.53
N SER A 379 -6.06 -37.26 7.40
CA SER A 379 -4.81 -37.89 7.78
C SER A 379 -5.12 -39.34 8.21
N LEU A 380 -4.37 -40.28 7.67
CA LEU A 380 -4.47 -41.68 8.11
C LEU A 380 -3.52 -41.91 9.28
N TYR A 381 -4.01 -42.56 10.29
CA TYR A 381 -3.23 -42.89 11.47
C TYR A 381 -3.10 -44.41 11.56
N LEU A 382 -1.87 -44.87 11.81
CA LEU A 382 -1.63 -46.29 12.10
C LEU A 382 -2.15 -46.58 13.51
N ASP A 383 -3.16 -47.45 13.60
CA ASP A 383 -3.65 -47.96 14.90
C ASP A 383 -2.63 -48.94 15.50
N LYS A 384 -2.18 -48.70 16.71
CA LYS A 384 -1.23 -49.53 17.44
C LYS A 384 -1.74 -50.93 17.78
N GLU A 385 -3.05 -51.08 17.92
CA GLU A 385 -3.65 -52.36 18.32
C GLU A 385 -4.01 -53.22 17.11
N THR A 386 -4.55 -52.61 16.05
CA THR A 386 -4.98 -53.36 14.86
C THR A 386 -3.91 -53.42 13.77
N GLY A 387 -2.94 -52.50 13.77
CA GLY A 387 -1.92 -52.39 12.73
C GLY A 387 -2.48 -51.84 11.39
N GLU A 388 -3.73 -51.34 11.37
CA GLU A 388 -4.38 -50.81 10.17
C GLU A 388 -4.32 -49.29 10.13
N PHE A 389 -4.34 -48.74 8.90
CA PHE A 389 -4.43 -47.28 8.71
C PHE A 389 -5.89 -46.84 8.71
N VAL A 390 -6.28 -46.06 9.71
CA VAL A 390 -7.64 -45.55 9.88
C VAL A 390 -7.67 -44.00 9.73
N PRO A 391 -8.78 -43.46 9.21
CA PRO A 391 -9.00 -42.00 9.11
C PRO A 391 -9.06 -41.34 10.50
N TYR A 392 -8.70 -40.06 10.58
CA TYR A 392 -8.71 -39.29 11.84
C TYR A 392 -10.04 -39.38 12.60
N ALA A 393 -11.16 -39.32 11.89
CA ALA A 393 -12.49 -39.37 12.48
C ALA A 393 -12.73 -40.73 13.20
N GLU A 394 -12.30 -41.84 12.59
CA GLU A 394 -12.40 -43.18 13.16
C GLU A 394 -11.41 -43.34 14.31
N MET A 395 -10.18 -42.86 14.15
CA MET A 395 -9.18 -42.92 15.22
C MET A 395 -9.66 -42.15 16.46
N LYS A 396 -10.29 -40.98 16.29
CA LYS A 396 -10.89 -40.19 17.37
C LYS A 396 -12.02 -40.93 18.08
N ALA A 397 -12.84 -41.68 17.34
CA ALA A 397 -13.92 -42.48 17.90
C ALA A 397 -13.41 -43.73 18.66
N MET A 398 -12.24 -44.25 18.30
CA MET A 398 -11.62 -45.43 18.88
C MET A 398 -10.74 -45.18 20.13
N GLY A 399 -10.62 -43.96 20.61
CA GLY A 399 -9.84 -43.64 21.82
C GLY A 399 -8.81 -42.51 21.65
N GLY A 400 -8.79 -41.84 20.47
CA GLY A 400 -7.98 -40.67 20.23
C GLY A 400 -6.54 -40.94 19.80
N LEU A 401 -5.74 -39.86 19.75
CA LEU A 401 -4.37 -39.88 19.23
C LEU A 401 -3.38 -40.69 20.04
N GLU A 402 -3.69 -41.02 21.30
CA GLU A 402 -2.83 -41.88 22.14
C GLU A 402 -2.70 -43.30 21.56
N ARG A 403 -3.68 -43.73 20.78
CA ARG A 403 -3.70 -45.01 20.11
C ARG A 403 -2.95 -45.02 18.78
N ALA A 404 -2.72 -43.83 18.21
CA ALA A 404 -1.99 -43.69 16.94
C ALA A 404 -0.47 -43.96 17.12
N ALA A 405 0.08 -44.80 16.27
CA ALA A 405 1.53 -45.03 16.23
C ALA A 405 2.23 -44.02 15.30
N VAL A 406 1.62 -43.75 14.15
CA VAL A 406 2.17 -42.84 13.12
C VAL A 406 1.04 -42.10 12.42
N GLU A 407 1.21 -40.81 12.22
CA GLU A 407 0.35 -40.00 11.34
C GLU A 407 0.93 -40.07 9.93
N VAL A 408 0.15 -40.56 8.98
CA VAL A 408 0.48 -40.47 7.55
C VAL A 408 -0.35 -39.37 6.93
N LYS A 409 0.25 -38.23 6.67
CA LYS A 409 -0.41 -37.17 5.90
C LYS A 409 -0.59 -37.65 4.47
N ARG A 410 -1.83 -37.82 4.05
CA ARG A 410 -2.21 -38.12 2.67
C ARG A 410 -2.03 -36.89 1.76
N GLU A 411 -0.98 -36.13 1.94
CA GLU A 411 -0.73 -34.97 1.10
C GLU A 411 0.53 -35.16 0.28
N GLN A 412 0.32 -34.95 -0.99
CA GLN A 412 1.18 -35.04 -2.15
C GLN A 412 1.48 -36.49 -2.54
N PRO A 413 1.17 -36.92 -3.76
CA PRO A 413 1.98 -37.97 -4.34
C PRO A 413 3.42 -37.42 -4.28
N LEU A 414 4.24 -37.94 -3.39
CA LEU A 414 5.67 -37.93 -3.62
C LEU A 414 5.84 -38.18 -5.10
N GLN A 415 6.53 -37.29 -5.81
CA GLN A 415 6.69 -37.39 -7.25
C GLN A 415 6.71 -38.85 -7.66
N PRO A 416 6.02 -39.29 -8.71
CA PRO A 416 5.67 -40.69 -8.98
C PRO A 416 6.87 -41.66 -9.04
N TYR A 417 8.03 -41.20 -8.66
CA TYR A 417 9.31 -41.87 -8.73
C TYR A 417 9.97 -42.14 -7.37
N PHE A 418 9.37 -41.74 -6.24
CA PHE A 418 9.90 -42.00 -4.92
C PHE A 418 9.03 -43.02 -4.20
N GLU A 419 9.61 -44.11 -3.75
CA GLU A 419 8.94 -45.11 -2.97
C GLU A 419 9.20 -44.85 -1.46
N ARG A 420 8.14 -44.82 -0.66
CA ARG A 420 8.25 -44.68 0.79
C ARG A 420 8.05 -46.02 1.48
N ASP A 421 9.05 -46.48 2.19
CA ASP A 421 8.95 -47.60 3.13
C ASP A 421 8.48 -47.03 4.49
N ILE A 422 7.21 -47.25 4.82
CA ILE A 422 6.55 -46.67 6.00
C ILE A 422 7.03 -47.36 7.28
N GLU A 423 7.37 -48.67 7.20
CA GLU A 423 7.82 -49.41 8.37
C GLU A 423 9.21 -48.97 8.86
N LYS A 424 10.05 -48.53 7.93
CA LYS A 424 11.41 -48.06 8.19
C LYS A 424 11.56 -46.56 8.21
N ASP A 425 10.46 -45.79 7.92
CA ASP A 425 10.46 -44.36 7.75
C ASP A 425 11.56 -43.80 6.81
N ILE A 426 11.75 -44.51 5.70
CA ILE A 426 12.72 -44.15 4.67
C ILE A 426 12.03 -43.90 3.32
N VAL A 427 12.63 -43.03 2.52
CA VAL A 427 12.22 -42.80 1.16
C VAL A 427 13.31 -43.28 0.21
N ILE A 428 12.92 -44.08 -0.78
CA ILE A 428 13.84 -44.58 -1.79
C ILE A 428 13.69 -43.73 -3.04
N CYS A 429 14.76 -43.09 -3.48
CA CYS A 429 14.75 -42.29 -4.72
C CYS A 429 14.76 -43.20 -5.97
N PRO A 430 14.40 -42.69 -7.17
CA PRO A 430 14.39 -43.48 -8.41
C PRO A 430 15.75 -44.11 -8.79
N MET A 431 16.82 -43.65 -8.16
CA MET A 431 18.19 -44.19 -8.34
C MET A 431 18.51 -45.24 -7.30
N GLY A 432 17.52 -45.69 -6.51
CA GLY A 432 17.68 -46.73 -5.48
C GLY A 432 18.41 -46.27 -4.21
N GLN A 433 18.63 -44.96 -4.03
CA GLN A 433 19.26 -44.44 -2.82
C GLN A 433 18.23 -44.20 -1.73
N THR A 434 18.57 -44.60 -0.50
CA THR A 434 17.75 -44.40 0.67
C THR A 434 17.97 -43.00 1.24
N LEU A 435 16.87 -42.25 1.40
CA LEU A 435 16.84 -40.91 1.99
C LEU A 435 16.28 -41.02 3.42
N PHE A 436 16.99 -40.47 4.38
CA PHE A 436 16.55 -40.39 5.75
C PHE A 436 16.02 -38.99 6.10
N TYR A 437 15.03 -38.94 6.97
CA TYR A 437 14.53 -37.66 7.47
C TYR A 437 15.59 -37.00 8.36
N ALA A 438 16.08 -35.85 7.98
CA ALA A 438 17.12 -35.10 8.69
C ALA A 438 16.60 -34.19 9.82
N GLY A 439 15.28 -34.17 10.08
CA GLY A 439 14.66 -33.27 11.05
C GLY A 439 14.40 -31.88 10.50
N PRO A 440 13.59 -31.06 11.18
CA PRO A 440 13.43 -29.65 10.82
C PRO A 440 14.74 -28.92 11.09
N GLY A 441 15.29 -28.30 10.02
CA GLY A 441 16.46 -27.43 10.10
C GLY A 441 16.11 -26.05 10.65
#